data_e3563c732f2612cea7e18257ef679291
#
_entry.id   e3563c732f2612cea7e18257ef679291
#
_cell.length_a   1.000
_cell.length_b   1.000
_cell.length_c   1.000
_cell.angle_alpha   90.00
_cell.angle_beta   90.00
_cell.angle_gamma   90.00
#
_symmetry.space_group_name_H-M   'P 1'
#
loop_
_entity.id
_entity.type
_entity.pdbx_description
1 polymer ?
#
loop_
_entity_poly.entity_id
_entity_poly.type
_entity_poly.pdbx_seq_one_letter_code
_entity_poly.pdbx_strand_id
1 'polypeptide(L)'
;KDGSLLHADIPDLAYREDSNHRRMHASQIEADDCFYGFGEKSGEINKAEKYMNMAPGDAMGYNAKETDSLYKHIPFYIKLNRGTKQAVGYFYHNTAECDFNMGREKRNYWHRYSTYRTDAGDVDLFLIAGPSIRDIIERYTDLTGKSVMLPKAALGYLGSSMYYPELPENSDDAVLEFIDTTHEEDIPGIGAVGRN
;
A
#
# COMPACT_ATOMS: atom_id res chain seq x y z
N LYS A 1 -26.98 -2.02 8.99
CA LYS A 1 -28.26 -2.41 9.62
C LYS A 1 -29.25 -1.23 9.57
N ASP A 2 -28.77 -0.03 9.26
CA ASP A 2 -29.54 1.21 9.08
C ASP A 2 -29.87 1.49 7.60
N GLY A 3 -29.47 0.62 6.67
CA GLY A 3 -29.72 0.76 5.24
C GLY A 3 -28.78 1.74 4.52
N SER A 4 -27.74 2.22 5.18
CA SER A 4 -26.79 3.14 4.56
C SER A 4 -25.94 2.45 3.47
N LEU A 5 -25.70 3.16 2.39
CA LEU A 5 -24.92 2.69 1.23
C LEU A 5 -23.42 2.79 1.52
N LEU A 6 -22.72 1.67 1.54
CA LEU A 6 -21.27 1.61 1.74
C LEU A 6 -20.47 1.67 0.43
N HIS A 7 -21.03 1.12 -0.65
CA HIS A 7 -20.39 1.03 -1.95
C HIS A 7 -21.44 1.14 -3.05
N ALA A 8 -21.08 1.81 -4.13
CA ALA A 8 -21.83 1.83 -5.37
C ALA A 8 -20.87 1.86 -6.56
N ASP A 9 -21.14 1.04 -7.52
CA ASP A 9 -20.49 1.08 -8.82
C ASP A 9 -21.03 2.23 -9.66
N ILE A 10 -20.25 2.69 -10.63
CA ILE A 10 -20.75 3.65 -11.62
C ILE A 10 -21.63 2.89 -12.63
N PRO A 11 -22.90 3.22 -12.76
CA PRO A 11 -23.76 2.59 -13.76
C PRO A 11 -23.13 2.65 -15.16
N ASP A 12 -23.21 1.56 -15.92
CA ASP A 12 -22.72 1.38 -17.30
C ASP A 12 -21.19 1.44 -17.47
N LEU A 13 -20.43 1.73 -16.41
CA LEU A 13 -18.97 1.91 -16.47
C LEU A 13 -18.22 1.14 -15.38
N ALA A 14 -18.91 0.39 -14.55
CA ALA A 14 -18.34 -0.29 -13.40
C ALA A 14 -17.18 -1.21 -13.79
N TYR A 15 -17.37 -2.01 -14.82
CA TYR A 15 -16.37 -2.98 -15.29
C TYR A 15 -16.16 -2.81 -16.78
N ARG A 16 -14.88 -2.65 -17.16
CA ARG A 16 -14.50 -2.48 -18.58
C ARG A 16 -13.21 -3.24 -18.87
N GLU A 17 -13.07 -3.66 -20.11
CA GLU A 17 -11.82 -4.13 -20.71
C GLU A 17 -11.47 -3.19 -21.87
N ASP A 18 -10.22 -2.78 -21.97
CA ASP A 18 -9.73 -1.97 -23.09
C ASP A 18 -9.15 -2.86 -24.22
N SER A 19 -8.73 -2.24 -25.32
CA SER A 19 -8.16 -2.93 -26.47
C SER A 19 -6.83 -3.67 -26.17
N ASN A 20 -6.20 -3.40 -25.04
CA ASN A 20 -4.98 -4.04 -24.58
C ASN A 20 -5.26 -5.12 -23.53
N HIS A 21 -6.53 -5.53 -23.39
CA HIS A 21 -7.00 -6.49 -22.38
C HIS A 21 -6.77 -6.06 -20.93
N ARG A 22 -6.53 -4.78 -20.68
CA ARG A 22 -6.49 -4.25 -19.31
C ARG A 22 -7.90 -4.11 -18.79
N ARG A 23 -8.09 -4.55 -17.55
CA ARG A 23 -9.40 -4.51 -16.90
C ARG A 23 -9.48 -3.37 -15.91
N MET A 24 -10.65 -2.76 -15.83
CA MET A 24 -10.89 -1.63 -14.97
C MET A 24 -12.19 -1.82 -14.19
N HIS A 25 -12.14 -1.44 -12.92
CA HIS A 25 -13.30 -1.27 -12.06
C HIS A 25 -13.45 0.21 -11.66
N ALA A 26 -14.67 0.74 -11.73
CA ALA A 26 -14.97 2.14 -11.39
C ALA A 26 -16.10 2.23 -10.36
N SER A 27 -15.85 2.93 -9.25
CA SER A 27 -16.79 3.11 -8.15
C SER A 27 -17.10 4.59 -7.90
N GLN A 28 -18.31 4.86 -7.41
CA GLN A 28 -18.68 6.17 -6.92
C GLN A 28 -17.95 6.52 -5.62
N ILE A 29 -17.53 7.77 -5.50
CA ILE A 29 -16.96 8.32 -4.27
C ILE A 29 -17.58 9.68 -3.95
N GLU A 30 -17.62 9.99 -2.67
CA GLU A 30 -18.17 11.23 -2.14
C GLU A 30 -17.07 12.25 -1.80
N ALA A 31 -17.44 13.51 -1.65
CA ALA A 31 -16.49 14.56 -1.31
C ALA A 31 -15.82 14.37 0.06
N ASP A 32 -16.53 13.74 0.98
CA ASP A 32 -16.06 13.46 2.34
C ASP A 32 -15.34 12.11 2.48
N ASP A 33 -15.15 11.37 1.38
CA ASP A 33 -14.42 10.11 1.41
C ASP A 33 -12.91 10.35 1.53
N CYS A 34 -12.30 9.62 2.45
CA CYS A 34 -10.86 9.52 2.65
C CYS A 34 -10.41 8.09 2.35
N PHE A 35 -9.18 7.95 1.87
CA PHE A 35 -8.64 6.67 1.44
C PHE A 35 -7.29 6.41 2.09
N TYR A 36 -7.14 5.25 2.76
CA TYR A 36 -5.96 4.89 3.55
C TYR A 36 -5.51 3.48 3.19
N GLY A 37 -4.22 3.26 3.01
CA GLY A 37 -3.63 1.96 2.69
C GLY A 37 -2.71 2.00 1.48
N PHE A 38 -2.85 1.05 0.55
CA PHE A 38 -2.10 0.92 -0.71
C PHE A 38 -0.63 0.46 -0.55
N GLY A 39 -0.23 -0.01 0.64
CA GLY A 39 1.17 -0.35 0.92
C GLY A 39 2.04 0.89 1.15
N GLU A 40 3.26 0.89 0.62
CA GLU A 40 4.14 2.06 0.67
C GLU A 40 3.77 3.06 -0.42
N LYS A 41 3.36 4.24 0.01
CA LYS A 41 3.01 5.36 -0.87
C LYS A 41 3.50 6.67 -0.28
N SER A 42 4.21 7.47 -1.07
CA SER A 42 4.68 8.79 -0.67
C SER A 42 3.54 9.79 -0.45
N GLY A 43 3.84 10.92 0.16
CA GLY A 43 2.92 12.03 0.36
C GLY A 43 1.96 11.84 1.53
N GLU A 44 0.83 12.51 1.47
CA GLU A 44 -0.17 12.54 2.53
C GLU A 44 -0.76 11.15 2.82
N ILE A 45 -1.13 10.92 4.10
CA ILE A 45 -1.76 9.65 4.53
C ILE A 45 -3.10 9.43 3.82
N ASN A 46 -3.93 10.46 3.69
CA ASN A 46 -5.15 10.41 2.90
C ASN A 46 -4.82 10.51 1.41
N LYS A 47 -5.17 9.48 0.66
CA LYS A 47 -4.91 9.37 -0.78
C LYS A 47 -6.06 9.91 -1.67
N ALA A 48 -6.99 10.68 -1.11
CA ALA A 48 -7.99 11.37 -1.93
C ALA A 48 -7.33 12.27 -2.97
N GLU A 49 -7.89 12.29 -4.18
CA GLU A 49 -7.38 13.05 -5.33
C GLU A 49 -5.95 12.67 -5.78
N LYS A 50 -5.50 11.46 -5.44
CA LYS A 50 -4.21 10.92 -5.88
C LYS A 50 -4.40 9.88 -6.98
N TYR A 51 -3.39 9.80 -7.80
CA TYR A 51 -3.13 8.67 -8.69
C TYR A 51 -1.97 7.89 -8.11
N MET A 52 -2.07 6.56 -8.10
CA MET A 52 -1.03 5.70 -7.53
C MET A 52 -0.79 4.51 -8.45
N ASN A 53 0.48 4.26 -8.72
CA ASN A 53 0.94 3.14 -9.52
C ASN A 53 1.46 2.01 -8.62
N MET A 54 1.10 0.78 -8.93
CA MET A 54 1.59 -0.43 -8.28
C MET A 54 2.31 -1.29 -9.31
N ALA A 55 3.52 -0.87 -9.64
CA ALA A 55 4.42 -1.57 -10.53
C ALA A 55 5.80 -1.68 -9.87
N PRO A 56 6.55 -2.77 -10.10
CA PRO A 56 7.88 -2.91 -9.57
C PRO A 56 8.80 -1.82 -10.11
N GLY A 57 9.60 -1.25 -9.24
CA GLY A 57 10.55 -0.20 -9.60
C GLY A 57 11.55 0.05 -8.48
N ASP A 58 12.72 0.53 -8.84
CA ASP A 58 13.72 0.97 -7.87
C ASP A 58 13.60 2.47 -7.66
N ALA A 59 13.13 2.86 -6.47
CA ALA A 59 12.86 4.24 -6.11
C ALA A 59 14.12 4.93 -5.55
N MET A 60 15.23 4.84 -6.25
CA MET A 60 16.48 5.50 -5.87
C MET A 60 16.32 7.02 -5.86
N GLY A 61 16.78 7.66 -4.78
CA GLY A 61 16.72 9.11 -4.65
C GLY A 61 15.28 9.65 -4.57
N TYR A 62 14.39 8.94 -3.91
CA TYR A 62 12.97 9.29 -3.88
C TYR A 62 12.66 10.58 -3.13
N ASN A 63 11.62 11.28 -3.60
CA ASN A 63 10.99 12.40 -2.91
C ASN A 63 9.81 11.88 -2.08
N ALA A 64 9.87 12.01 -0.74
CA ALA A 64 8.87 11.51 0.18
C ALA A 64 7.45 12.08 -0.02
N LYS A 65 7.29 13.16 -0.78
CA LYS A 65 5.99 13.78 -1.08
C LYS A 65 5.37 13.31 -2.39
N GLU A 66 6.18 12.88 -3.36
CA GLU A 66 5.73 12.78 -4.75
C GLU A 66 6.10 11.46 -5.44
N THR A 67 7.20 10.81 -5.04
CA THR A 67 7.65 9.61 -5.74
C THR A 67 6.63 8.48 -5.63
N ASP A 68 6.27 7.96 -6.78
CA ASP A 68 5.47 6.76 -6.97
C ASP A 68 6.02 6.03 -8.21
N SER A 69 6.37 4.79 -8.18
CA SER A 69 6.08 3.75 -7.23
C SER A 69 7.19 3.60 -6.17
N LEU A 70 6.86 3.09 -4.97
CA LEU A 70 7.85 2.61 -4.00
C LEU A 70 7.94 1.08 -4.07
N TYR A 71 8.40 0.41 -2.99
CA TYR A 71 8.73 -1.02 -3.07
C TYR A 71 7.59 -1.96 -2.67
N LYS A 72 6.70 -1.54 -1.74
CA LYS A 72 5.64 -2.40 -1.21
C LYS A 72 4.29 -2.04 -1.78
N HIS A 73 3.75 -2.93 -2.59
CA HIS A 73 2.46 -2.77 -3.26
C HIS A 73 1.43 -3.69 -2.61
N ILE A 74 0.39 -3.10 -2.03
CA ILE A 74 -0.72 -3.84 -1.42
C ILE A 74 -2.01 -3.26 -2.00
N PRO A 75 -2.71 -3.97 -2.89
CA PRO A 75 -3.94 -3.49 -3.51
C PRO A 75 -5.14 -3.59 -2.55
N PHE A 76 -4.94 -3.11 -1.33
CA PHE A 76 -5.92 -2.98 -0.27
C PHE A 76 -5.94 -1.55 0.24
N TYR A 77 -7.15 -1.00 0.36
CA TYR A 77 -7.37 0.30 1.00
C TYR A 77 -8.67 0.33 1.77
N ILE A 78 -8.79 1.28 2.68
CA ILE A 78 -9.99 1.57 3.45
C ILE A 78 -10.53 2.92 2.99
N LYS A 79 -11.78 2.92 2.53
CA LYS A 79 -12.59 4.13 2.34
C LYS A 79 -13.26 4.47 3.64
N LEU A 80 -13.06 5.69 4.15
CA LEU A 80 -13.74 6.24 5.33
C LEU A 80 -14.46 7.52 4.93
N ASN A 81 -15.77 7.54 5.07
CA ASN A 81 -16.55 8.77 4.91
C ASN A 81 -16.53 9.58 6.21
N ARG A 82 -16.02 10.82 6.15
CA ARG A 82 -15.90 11.69 7.34
C ARG A 82 -17.22 12.16 7.90
N GLY A 83 -18.23 12.34 7.05
CA GLY A 83 -19.57 12.77 7.44
C GLY A 83 -20.31 11.68 8.20
N THR A 84 -20.43 10.49 7.60
CA THR A 84 -21.18 9.36 8.16
C THR A 84 -20.38 8.51 9.16
N LYS A 85 -19.04 8.65 9.18
CA LYS A 85 -18.11 7.81 9.96
C LYS A 85 -18.12 6.34 9.55
N GLN A 86 -18.68 6.04 8.39
CA GLN A 86 -18.71 4.67 7.86
C GLN A 86 -17.43 4.35 7.12
N ALA A 87 -16.96 3.12 7.28
CA ALA A 87 -15.76 2.62 6.61
C ALA A 87 -16.04 1.31 5.88
N VAL A 88 -15.30 1.09 4.79
CA VAL A 88 -15.30 -0.17 4.05
C VAL A 88 -13.91 -0.42 3.47
N GLY A 89 -13.42 -1.65 3.59
CA GLY A 89 -12.18 -2.10 2.98
C GLY A 89 -12.42 -2.60 1.56
N TYR A 90 -11.49 -2.27 0.67
CA TYR A 90 -11.44 -2.77 -0.71
C TYR A 90 -10.15 -3.56 -0.87
N PHE A 91 -10.25 -4.81 -1.22
CA PHE A 91 -9.11 -5.64 -1.51
C PHE A 91 -9.26 -6.25 -2.91
N TYR A 92 -8.38 -5.84 -3.82
CA TYR A 92 -8.29 -6.41 -5.16
C TYR A 92 -7.27 -7.55 -5.13
N HIS A 93 -7.75 -8.77 -5.15
CA HIS A 93 -6.93 -9.98 -5.08
C HIS A 93 -6.32 -10.29 -6.46
N ASN A 94 -5.36 -9.47 -6.87
CA ASN A 94 -4.63 -9.60 -8.11
C ASN A 94 -3.18 -9.13 -7.89
N THR A 95 -2.20 -9.90 -8.37
CA THR A 95 -0.77 -9.64 -8.23
C THR A 95 -0.13 -8.99 -9.46
N ALA A 96 -0.91 -8.74 -10.52
CA ALA A 96 -0.44 -8.01 -11.69
C ALA A 96 -0.23 -6.52 -11.38
N GLU A 97 0.54 -5.86 -12.23
CA GLU A 97 0.67 -4.41 -12.18
C GLU A 97 -0.69 -3.74 -12.27
N CYS A 98 -0.88 -2.73 -11.46
CA CYS A 98 -2.15 -2.03 -11.41
C CYS A 98 -1.97 -0.56 -11.03
N ASP A 99 -2.99 0.22 -11.27
CA ASP A 99 -3.06 1.62 -10.85
C ASP A 99 -4.40 1.95 -10.18
N PHE A 100 -4.35 2.95 -9.31
CA PHE A 100 -5.51 3.51 -8.65
C PHE A 100 -5.62 5.01 -8.93
N ASN A 101 -6.81 5.45 -9.31
CA ASN A 101 -7.19 6.86 -9.36
C ASN A 101 -8.27 7.12 -8.30
N MET A 102 -7.93 7.88 -7.27
CA MET A 102 -8.82 8.13 -6.14
C MET A 102 -9.52 9.49 -6.25
N GLY A 103 -10.15 9.74 -7.41
CA GLY A 103 -10.88 10.98 -7.67
C GLY A 103 -10.02 12.14 -8.18
N ARG A 104 -8.80 11.89 -8.62
CA ARG A 104 -7.95 12.89 -9.31
C ARG A 104 -8.50 13.24 -10.67
N GLU A 105 -8.93 12.23 -11.43
CA GLU A 105 -9.60 12.46 -12.71
C GLU A 105 -11.04 12.92 -12.48
N LYS A 106 -11.47 13.96 -13.19
CA LYS A 106 -12.82 14.53 -13.11
C LYS A 106 -13.41 14.56 -14.51
N ARG A 107 -14.65 14.10 -14.64
CA ARG A 107 -15.41 14.17 -15.90
C ARG A 107 -16.72 14.92 -15.68
N ASN A 108 -17.08 15.75 -16.63
CA ASN A 108 -18.25 16.64 -16.49
C ASN A 108 -19.59 15.90 -16.40
N TYR A 109 -19.66 14.66 -16.89
CA TYR A 109 -20.90 13.89 -16.96
C TYR A 109 -21.04 12.83 -15.87
N TRP A 110 -19.98 12.64 -15.09
CA TRP A 110 -19.98 11.66 -14.00
C TRP A 110 -19.79 12.36 -12.65
N HIS A 111 -20.41 11.83 -11.63
CA HIS A 111 -20.10 12.20 -10.27
C HIS A 111 -18.63 11.88 -9.96
N ARG A 112 -18.18 12.19 -8.75
CA ARG A 112 -16.83 11.80 -8.33
C ARG A 112 -16.71 10.28 -8.35
N TYR A 113 -15.59 9.79 -8.85
CA TYR A 113 -15.32 8.36 -8.99
C TYR A 113 -13.88 8.01 -8.68
N SER A 114 -13.68 6.77 -8.27
CA SER A 114 -12.36 6.12 -8.23
C SER A 114 -12.29 5.03 -9.27
N THR A 115 -11.08 4.73 -9.73
CA THR A 115 -10.83 3.59 -10.59
C THR A 115 -9.68 2.74 -10.07
N TYR A 116 -9.82 1.44 -10.23
CA TYR A 116 -8.76 0.45 -10.22
C TYR A 116 -8.57 -0.04 -11.66
N ARG A 117 -7.33 -0.14 -12.14
CA ARG A 117 -7.01 -0.71 -13.44
C ARG A 117 -5.85 -1.69 -13.28
N THR A 118 -5.96 -2.87 -13.88
CA THR A 118 -4.94 -3.90 -13.89
C THR A 118 -4.51 -4.25 -15.30
N ASP A 119 -3.23 -4.51 -15.49
CA ASP A 119 -2.67 -4.84 -16.79
C ASP A 119 -2.90 -6.31 -17.18
N ALA A 120 -3.22 -7.17 -16.21
CA ALA A 120 -3.53 -8.58 -16.45
C ALA A 120 -4.42 -9.18 -15.35
N GLY A 121 -4.93 -10.37 -15.58
CA GLY A 121 -5.77 -11.10 -14.62
C GLY A 121 -7.19 -10.57 -14.54
N ASP A 122 -7.95 -11.03 -13.56
CA ASP A 122 -9.34 -10.67 -13.33
C ASP A 122 -9.49 -9.58 -12.28
N VAL A 123 -10.65 -8.94 -12.27
CA VAL A 123 -11.05 -8.05 -11.17
C VAL A 123 -11.71 -8.93 -10.10
N ASP A 124 -10.92 -9.40 -9.15
CA ASP A 124 -11.39 -10.14 -7.97
C ASP A 124 -11.41 -9.19 -6.76
N LEU A 125 -12.59 -8.66 -6.44
CA LEU A 125 -12.76 -7.62 -5.43
C LEU A 125 -13.48 -8.17 -4.18
N PHE A 126 -12.82 -8.04 -3.04
CA PHE A 126 -13.41 -8.26 -1.73
C PHE A 126 -13.80 -6.91 -1.10
N LEU A 127 -15.09 -6.76 -0.81
CA LEU A 127 -15.62 -5.65 -0.01
C LEU A 127 -15.72 -6.09 1.45
N ILE A 128 -14.92 -5.45 2.31
CA ILE A 128 -14.79 -5.82 3.72
C ILE A 128 -15.51 -4.78 4.57
N ALA A 129 -16.71 -5.12 5.02
CA ALA A 129 -17.47 -4.29 5.94
C ALA A 129 -17.08 -4.54 7.40
N GLY A 130 -17.12 -3.52 8.22
CA GLY A 130 -16.89 -3.61 9.66
C GLY A 130 -17.40 -2.38 10.40
N PRO A 131 -17.72 -2.49 11.71
CA PRO A 131 -18.17 -1.35 12.49
C PRO A 131 -17.05 -0.30 12.72
N SER A 132 -15.79 -0.69 12.57
CA SER A 132 -14.64 0.19 12.70
C SER A 132 -13.54 -0.17 11.71
N ILE A 133 -12.56 0.73 11.53
CA ILE A 133 -11.34 0.48 10.75
C ILE A 133 -10.59 -0.75 11.30
N ARG A 134 -10.53 -0.89 12.63
CA ARG A 134 -9.89 -2.03 13.28
C ARG A 134 -10.53 -3.35 12.85
N ASP A 135 -11.85 -3.44 12.87
CA ASP A 135 -12.55 -4.67 12.46
C ASP A 135 -12.32 -5.00 10.98
N ILE A 136 -12.22 -3.97 10.13
CA ILE A 136 -11.90 -4.15 8.71
C ILE A 136 -10.50 -4.72 8.53
N ILE A 137 -9.50 -4.19 9.26
CA ILE A 137 -8.11 -4.68 9.22
C ILE A 137 -8.05 -6.12 9.77
N GLU A 138 -8.76 -6.42 10.86
CA GLU A 138 -8.82 -7.76 11.44
C GLU A 138 -9.38 -8.77 10.42
N ARG A 139 -10.48 -8.46 9.77
CA ARG A 139 -11.09 -9.30 8.72
C ARG A 139 -10.19 -9.44 7.49
N TYR A 140 -9.52 -8.37 7.10
CA TYR A 140 -8.54 -8.42 6.02
C TYR A 140 -7.39 -9.37 6.36
N THR A 141 -6.84 -9.28 7.58
CA THR A 141 -5.76 -10.15 8.02
C THR A 141 -6.22 -11.58 8.32
N ASP A 142 -7.48 -11.80 8.67
CA ASP A 142 -8.06 -13.15 8.73
C ASP A 142 -8.13 -13.80 7.34
N LEU A 143 -8.39 -13.01 6.30
CA LEU A 143 -8.42 -13.48 4.92
C LEU A 143 -7.03 -13.73 4.34
N THR A 144 -6.07 -12.84 4.61
CA THR A 144 -4.75 -12.83 3.96
C THR A 144 -3.63 -13.43 4.82
N GLY A 145 -3.90 -13.70 6.07
CA GLY A 145 -2.92 -14.15 7.06
C GLY A 145 -2.49 -13.02 8.00
N LYS A 146 -2.34 -13.37 9.28
CA LYS A 146 -1.85 -12.44 10.32
C LYS A 146 -0.33 -12.43 10.34
N SER A 147 0.24 -11.24 10.54
CA SER A 147 1.68 -11.10 10.77
C SER A 147 2.10 -11.83 12.04
N VAL A 148 3.27 -12.45 12.00
CA VAL A 148 3.88 -13.03 13.21
C VAL A 148 4.30 -11.92 14.17
N MET A 149 4.23 -12.21 15.47
CA MET A 149 4.81 -11.31 16.47
C MET A 149 6.32 -11.36 16.38
N LEU A 150 6.93 -10.25 15.98
CA LEU A 150 8.38 -10.13 15.93
C LEU A 150 8.98 -10.06 17.32
N PRO A 151 10.17 -10.65 17.57
CA PRO A 151 10.91 -10.41 18.81
C PRO A 151 11.26 -8.92 18.92
N LYS A 152 11.32 -8.40 20.15
CA LYS A 152 11.60 -6.97 20.41
C LYS A 152 12.88 -6.50 19.70
N ALA A 153 13.88 -7.36 19.62
CA ALA A 153 15.13 -7.08 18.93
C ALA A 153 14.93 -6.76 17.44
N ALA A 154 13.96 -7.38 16.74
CA ALA A 154 13.67 -7.09 15.32
C ALA A 154 12.99 -5.74 15.08
N LEU A 155 12.69 -4.98 16.13
CA LEU A 155 12.15 -3.62 16.06
C LEU A 155 13.25 -2.54 16.18
N GLY A 156 14.50 -2.95 16.37
CA GLY A 156 15.66 -2.06 16.39
C GLY A 156 16.12 -1.65 14.99
N TYR A 157 17.23 -0.94 14.93
CA TYR A 157 17.84 -0.54 13.66
C TYR A 157 18.34 -1.78 12.89
N LEU A 158 17.90 -1.91 11.65
CA LEU A 158 18.33 -2.93 10.70
C LEU A 158 19.13 -2.24 9.59
N GLY A 159 20.45 -2.32 9.66
CA GLY A 159 21.34 -1.79 8.65
C GLY A 159 21.43 -2.73 7.44
N SER A 160 21.30 -2.18 6.25
CA SER A 160 21.58 -2.87 4.99
C SER A 160 22.37 -1.94 4.08
N SER A 161 23.47 -2.45 3.50
CA SER A 161 24.32 -1.68 2.61
C SER A 161 24.94 -2.59 1.56
N MET A 162 25.02 -2.08 0.32
CA MET A 162 25.77 -2.72 -0.77
C MET A 162 27.29 -2.55 -0.60
N TYR A 163 27.73 -1.62 0.23
CA TYR A 163 29.14 -1.29 0.44
C TYR A 163 29.98 -2.50 0.89
N TYR A 164 29.48 -3.26 1.86
CA TYR A 164 30.24 -4.39 2.43
C TYR A 164 30.49 -5.53 1.44
N PRO A 165 29.49 -6.01 0.67
CA PRO A 165 29.76 -7.04 -0.35
C PRO A 165 30.61 -6.56 -1.53
N GLU A 166 30.77 -5.25 -1.72
CA GLU A 166 31.60 -4.66 -2.78
C GLU A 166 33.05 -4.42 -2.34
N LEU A 167 33.37 -4.60 -1.05
CA LEU A 167 34.74 -4.50 -0.57
C LEU A 167 35.59 -5.65 -1.15
N PRO A 168 36.80 -5.34 -1.66
CA PRO A 168 37.67 -6.36 -2.28
C PRO A 168 38.19 -7.38 -1.27
N GLU A 169 38.36 -7.00 -0.01
CA GLU A 169 38.88 -7.82 1.09
C GLU A 169 38.24 -7.43 2.43
N ASN A 170 38.21 -8.35 3.38
CA ASN A 170 37.83 -8.13 4.80
C ASN A 170 36.43 -7.51 4.99
N SER A 171 35.46 -7.89 4.17
CA SER A 171 34.08 -7.37 4.29
C SER A 171 33.40 -7.79 5.60
N ASP A 172 33.75 -8.94 6.15
CA ASP A 172 33.28 -9.44 7.43
C ASP A 172 33.84 -8.62 8.61
N ASP A 173 35.13 -8.28 8.57
CA ASP A 173 35.76 -7.42 9.60
C ASP A 173 35.12 -6.02 9.58
N ALA A 174 34.85 -5.45 8.41
CA ALA A 174 34.20 -4.15 8.28
C ALA A 174 32.75 -4.16 8.85
N VAL A 175 32.02 -5.25 8.70
CA VAL A 175 30.69 -5.43 9.33
C VAL A 175 30.81 -5.52 10.85
N LEU A 176 31.83 -6.23 11.37
CA LEU A 176 32.05 -6.33 12.81
C LEU A 176 32.43 -4.98 13.42
N GLU A 177 33.33 -4.23 12.77
CA GLU A 177 33.70 -2.86 13.19
C GLU A 177 32.48 -1.93 13.24
N PHE A 178 31.57 -2.02 12.25
CA PHE A 178 30.32 -1.27 12.29
C PHE A 178 29.45 -1.63 13.48
N ILE A 179 29.34 -2.94 13.83
CA ILE A 179 28.57 -3.40 14.99
C ILE A 179 29.21 -2.87 16.29
N ASP A 180 30.52 -2.97 16.42
CA ASP A 180 31.24 -2.49 17.60
C ASP A 180 31.05 -0.98 17.77
N THR A 181 31.16 -0.21 16.69
CA THR A 181 30.91 1.24 16.71
C THR A 181 29.47 1.56 17.15
N THR A 182 28.47 0.82 16.69
CA THR A 182 27.08 1.05 17.11
C THR A 182 26.87 0.75 18.60
N HIS A 183 27.61 -0.22 19.15
CA HIS A 183 27.59 -0.51 20.60
C HIS A 183 28.30 0.57 21.41
N GLU A 184 29.45 1.05 20.95
CA GLU A 184 30.21 2.12 21.60
C GLU A 184 29.42 3.43 21.67
N GLU A 185 28.66 3.73 20.63
CA GLU A 185 27.82 4.94 20.53
C GLU A 185 26.42 4.76 21.16
N ASP A 186 26.17 3.63 21.84
CA ASP A 186 24.89 3.30 22.50
C ASP A 186 23.67 3.42 21.55
N ILE A 187 23.86 3.05 20.27
CA ILE A 187 22.79 3.04 19.26
C ILE A 187 21.98 1.75 19.43
N PRO A 188 20.69 1.82 19.80
CA PRO A 188 19.86 0.64 19.93
C PRO A 188 19.64 -0.02 18.58
N GLY A 189 20.32 -1.11 18.32
CA GLY A 189 20.25 -1.84 17.06
C GLY A 189 20.23 -3.34 17.27
N ILE A 190 19.85 -4.06 16.25
CA ILE A 190 20.18 -5.48 16.10
C ILE A 190 21.46 -5.52 15.29
N GLY A 191 22.44 -6.27 15.82
CA GLY A 191 23.65 -6.56 15.08
C GLY A 191 23.36 -7.01 13.66
N ALA A 192 24.22 -6.62 12.74
CA ALA A 192 24.06 -6.84 11.31
C ALA A 192 23.53 -8.23 10.98
N VAL A 193 22.59 -8.30 10.09
CA VAL A 193 22.14 -9.53 9.42
C VAL A 193 23.32 -10.02 8.57
N GLY A 194 24.05 -11.01 9.07
CA GLY A 194 25.25 -11.50 8.40
C GLY A 194 26.06 -12.54 9.17
N ARG A 195 25.47 -13.20 10.15
CA ARG A 195 26.08 -14.43 10.72
C ARG A 195 25.20 -15.62 10.42
N ASN A 196 25.56 -16.35 9.40
CA ASN A 196 25.43 -17.79 9.29
C ASN A 196 26.79 -18.35 9.00
#